data_13cddc58ce3be3df63d9cbe029ab8ae8
#
_entry.id   13cddc58ce3be3df63d9cbe029ab8ae8
#
_cell.length_a   1.000
_cell.length_b   1.000
_cell.length_c   1.000
_cell.angle_alpha   90.00
_cell.angle_beta   90.00
_cell.angle_gamma   90.00
#
_symmetry.space_group_name_H-M   'P 1'
#
loop_
_entity.id
_entity.type
_entity.pdbx_description
1 polymer ?
#
loop_
_entity_poly.entity_id
_entity_poly.type
_entity_poly.pdbx_seq_one_letter_code
_entity_poly.pdbx_strand_id
1 'polypeptide(L)'
;IELTGYVRSSQARALRTGSTKLIGVIVPKINSESVSRITAGIGQVLGRRGYQMLLANTDNAADRELEYLDLFQNHPVDGIVLVATMITDEHRRAIESCRVPIVLIGQNVEGAACVYHDDYEAAFELGHALAGRVDGKIAYIGVTEGDRAAGYDRRRGFEAGLRAAGVALDPSLIRQGSFTLDSGYGAARELLSVAPDVSFIACATDTMAAGALRAIDEVRGMGEGIHRVSGFGDNAFLRALTGGIPTVHYGYLTSGVEATNMLLNTLDGVEGESGLKTLKLGHQLMNV
;
A
#
# COMPACT_ATOMS: atom_id res chain seq x y z
N ILE A 1 13.13 25.03 -38.37
CA ILE A 1 12.48 23.96 -37.57
C ILE A 1 10.95 24.07 -37.67
N GLU A 2 10.36 25.26 -37.70
CA GLU A 2 8.91 25.47 -37.86
C GLU A 2 8.39 25.12 -39.25
N LEU A 3 9.24 25.21 -40.30
CA LEU A 3 8.86 24.92 -41.70
C LEU A 3 8.91 23.48 -42.13
N THR A 4 9.49 22.58 -41.33
CA THR A 4 9.70 21.18 -41.75
C THR A 4 8.86 20.14 -40.98
N GLY A 5 8.05 20.55 -39.98
CA GLY A 5 7.28 19.63 -39.11
C GLY A 5 8.15 18.60 -38.39
N TYR A 6 9.45 18.82 -38.27
CA TYR A 6 10.37 17.88 -37.63
C TYR A 6 10.12 17.82 -36.11
N VAL A 7 9.47 16.73 -35.69
CA VAL A 7 9.36 16.37 -34.28
C VAL A 7 10.65 15.65 -33.88
N ARG A 8 11.40 16.21 -32.95
CA ARG A 8 12.62 15.55 -32.42
C ARG A 8 12.27 14.18 -31.87
N SER A 9 12.79 13.14 -32.49
CA SER A 9 12.62 11.75 -32.02
C SER A 9 13.21 11.60 -30.61
N SER A 10 12.38 11.19 -29.66
CA SER A 10 12.81 10.83 -28.29
C SER A 10 13.82 9.68 -28.32
N GLN A 11 13.65 8.73 -29.24
CA GLN A 11 14.56 7.62 -29.45
C GLN A 11 15.96 8.08 -29.92
N ALA A 12 16.05 9.04 -30.83
CA ALA A 12 17.33 9.59 -31.27
C ALA A 12 18.04 10.35 -30.17
N ARG A 13 17.31 10.98 -29.24
CA ARG A 13 17.87 11.60 -28.03
C ARG A 13 18.39 10.53 -27.07
N ALA A 14 17.60 9.50 -26.79
CA ALA A 14 17.95 8.40 -25.88
C ALA A 14 19.25 7.69 -26.33
N LEU A 15 19.38 7.41 -27.64
CA LEU A 15 20.59 6.82 -28.19
C LEU A 15 21.85 7.70 -28.01
N ARG A 16 21.69 9.02 -27.99
CA ARG A 16 22.81 9.96 -27.83
C ARG A 16 23.18 10.21 -26.36
N THR A 17 22.18 10.23 -25.46
CA THR A 17 22.36 10.58 -24.04
C THR A 17 22.49 9.36 -23.14
N GLY A 18 22.18 8.17 -23.63
CA GLY A 18 22.11 6.94 -22.81
C GLY A 18 20.95 6.91 -21.83
N SER A 19 20.03 7.90 -21.88
CA SER A 19 18.88 8.00 -20.96
C SER A 19 17.61 8.38 -21.72
N THR A 20 16.52 7.71 -21.42
CA THR A 20 15.18 7.95 -21.99
C THR A 20 14.42 9.05 -21.25
N LYS A 21 14.83 9.34 -20.02
CA LYS A 21 14.10 10.17 -19.05
C LYS A 21 12.68 9.62 -18.75
N LEU A 22 12.53 8.29 -18.80
CA LEU A 22 11.27 7.61 -18.54
C LEU A 22 11.45 6.60 -17.39
N ILE A 23 10.57 6.65 -16.39
CA ILE A 23 10.53 5.72 -15.27
C ILE A 23 9.25 4.90 -15.35
N GLY A 24 9.40 3.57 -15.32
CA GLY A 24 8.28 2.65 -15.18
C GLY A 24 7.77 2.63 -13.73
N VAL A 25 6.46 2.75 -13.56
CA VAL A 25 5.83 2.67 -12.23
C VAL A 25 4.74 1.62 -12.29
N ILE A 26 4.91 0.54 -11.53
CA ILE A 26 3.96 -0.57 -11.46
C ILE A 26 3.18 -0.44 -10.17
N VAL A 27 1.85 -0.38 -10.27
CA VAL A 27 0.95 -0.20 -9.12
C VAL A 27 -0.12 -1.29 -9.05
N PRO A 28 -0.49 -1.72 -7.84
CA PRO A 28 -1.47 -2.80 -7.67
C PRO A 28 -2.90 -2.36 -8.02
N LYS A 29 -3.25 -1.09 -7.76
CA LYS A 29 -4.62 -0.61 -7.98
C LYS A 29 -4.68 0.92 -8.06
N ILE A 30 -4.89 1.44 -9.27
CA ILE A 30 -4.85 2.88 -9.55
C ILE A 30 -5.91 3.69 -8.79
N ASN A 31 -7.05 3.10 -8.46
CA ASN A 31 -8.15 3.74 -7.73
C ASN A 31 -8.05 3.61 -6.21
N SER A 32 -6.90 3.22 -5.67
CA SER A 32 -6.62 3.22 -4.23
C SER A 32 -6.07 4.58 -3.78
N GLU A 33 -6.57 5.13 -2.67
CA GLU A 33 -6.06 6.41 -2.14
C GLU A 33 -4.57 6.32 -1.75
N SER A 34 -4.15 5.24 -1.10
CA SER A 34 -2.75 5.02 -0.75
C SER A 34 -1.83 5.03 -1.98
N VAL A 35 -2.23 4.30 -3.02
CA VAL A 35 -1.51 4.25 -4.31
C VAL A 35 -1.51 5.62 -4.99
N SER A 36 -2.63 6.35 -4.97
CA SER A 36 -2.72 7.70 -5.51
C SER A 36 -1.75 8.66 -4.81
N ARG A 37 -1.65 8.61 -3.48
CA ARG A 37 -0.70 9.43 -2.69
C ARG A 37 0.76 9.04 -2.97
N ILE A 38 1.07 7.74 -3.08
CA ILE A 38 2.40 7.26 -3.49
C ILE A 38 2.75 7.81 -4.88
N THR A 39 1.85 7.63 -5.85
CA THR A 39 2.04 8.07 -7.24
C THR A 39 2.22 9.59 -7.33
N ALA A 40 1.50 10.37 -6.51
CA ALA A 40 1.68 11.81 -6.41
C ALA A 40 3.09 12.17 -5.93
N GLY A 41 3.62 11.47 -4.92
CA GLY A 41 5.00 11.64 -4.43
C GLY A 41 6.04 11.32 -5.51
N ILE A 42 5.86 10.22 -6.24
CA ILE A 42 6.71 9.84 -7.38
C ILE A 42 6.69 10.96 -8.42
N GLY A 43 5.50 11.41 -8.83
CA GLY A 43 5.33 12.45 -9.85
C GLY A 43 5.98 13.78 -9.47
N GLN A 44 5.95 14.18 -8.18
CA GLN A 44 6.62 15.39 -7.70
C GLN A 44 8.14 15.35 -7.92
N VAL A 45 8.78 14.21 -7.62
CA VAL A 45 10.24 14.07 -7.79
C VAL A 45 10.60 13.98 -9.27
N LEU A 46 9.91 13.15 -10.03
CA LEU A 46 10.15 12.97 -11.47
C LEU A 46 10.00 14.29 -12.22
N GLY A 47 8.95 15.06 -11.95
CA GLY A 47 8.72 16.36 -12.59
C GLY A 47 9.84 17.36 -12.34
N ARG A 48 10.38 17.45 -11.11
CA ARG A 48 11.53 18.32 -10.76
C ARG A 48 12.82 17.90 -11.45
N ARG A 49 12.99 16.59 -11.71
CA ARG A 49 14.21 16.00 -12.30
C ARG A 49 14.12 15.83 -13.82
N GLY A 50 13.01 16.26 -14.44
CA GLY A 50 12.77 16.19 -15.89
C GLY A 50 12.55 14.78 -16.41
N TYR A 51 12.06 13.87 -15.56
CA TYR A 51 11.61 12.53 -15.93
C TYR A 51 10.12 12.49 -16.19
N GLN A 52 9.68 11.54 -17.00
CA GLN A 52 8.28 11.17 -17.22
C GLN A 52 7.97 9.83 -16.57
N MET A 53 6.70 9.62 -16.22
CA MET A 53 6.19 8.40 -15.61
C MET A 53 5.42 7.58 -16.65
N LEU A 54 5.76 6.30 -16.76
CA LEU A 54 4.96 5.29 -17.46
C LEU A 54 4.29 4.40 -16.42
N LEU A 55 2.97 4.55 -16.24
CA LEU A 55 2.21 3.87 -15.19
C LEU A 55 1.56 2.59 -15.72
N ALA A 56 1.77 1.48 -15.03
CA ALA A 56 1.12 0.19 -15.26
C ALA A 56 0.29 -0.22 -14.04
N ASN A 57 -0.95 -0.66 -14.27
CA ASN A 57 -1.89 -1.11 -13.24
C ASN A 57 -2.10 -2.62 -13.33
N THR A 58 -1.83 -3.36 -12.25
CA THR A 58 -1.90 -4.83 -12.23
C THR A 58 -3.25 -5.38 -11.78
N ASP A 59 -4.12 -4.55 -11.20
CA ASP A 59 -5.38 -4.97 -10.57
C ASP A 59 -5.18 -6.02 -9.45
N ASN A 60 -4.09 -5.94 -8.72
CA ASN A 60 -3.62 -6.91 -7.72
C ASN A 60 -3.35 -8.32 -8.28
N ALA A 61 -3.13 -8.47 -9.58
CA ALA A 61 -2.78 -9.74 -10.19
C ALA A 61 -1.25 -9.91 -10.24
N ALA A 62 -0.75 -10.92 -9.55
CA ALA A 62 0.69 -11.18 -9.42
C ALA A 62 1.37 -11.53 -10.76
N ASP A 63 0.67 -12.26 -11.63
CA ASP A 63 1.10 -12.57 -12.99
C ASP A 63 1.27 -11.32 -13.86
N ARG A 64 0.34 -10.37 -13.77
CA ARG A 64 0.47 -9.08 -14.45
C ARG A 64 1.63 -8.24 -13.93
N GLU A 65 1.96 -8.35 -12.65
CA GLU A 65 3.12 -7.66 -12.08
C GLU A 65 4.41 -8.17 -12.72
N LEU A 66 4.54 -9.49 -12.89
CA LEU A 66 5.66 -10.13 -13.58
C LEU A 66 5.71 -9.75 -15.08
N GLU A 67 4.56 -9.73 -15.75
CA GLU A 67 4.46 -9.28 -17.16
C GLU A 67 4.95 -7.83 -17.31
N TYR A 68 4.56 -6.92 -16.45
CA TYR A 68 5.01 -5.52 -16.50
C TYR A 68 6.48 -5.34 -16.09
N LEU A 69 7.00 -6.16 -15.18
CA LEU A 69 8.43 -6.17 -14.87
C LEU A 69 9.23 -6.58 -16.10
N ASP A 70 8.82 -7.65 -16.82
CA ASP A 70 9.46 -8.06 -18.07
C ASP A 70 9.30 -7.00 -19.16
N LEU A 71 8.10 -6.45 -19.32
CA LEU A 71 7.83 -5.41 -20.30
C LEU A 71 8.75 -4.20 -20.11
N PHE A 72 8.85 -3.68 -18.89
CA PHE A 72 9.60 -2.45 -18.62
C PHE A 72 11.11 -2.63 -18.73
N GLN A 73 11.67 -3.79 -18.35
CA GLN A 73 13.10 -4.02 -18.57
C GLN A 73 13.47 -4.24 -20.06
N ASN A 74 12.51 -4.58 -20.92
CA ASN A 74 12.69 -4.72 -22.35
C ASN A 74 12.27 -3.48 -23.17
N HIS A 75 11.62 -2.50 -22.52
CA HIS A 75 11.27 -1.20 -23.09
C HIS A 75 12.24 -0.12 -22.57
N PRO A 76 12.38 0.99 -23.27
CA PRO A 76 13.36 2.02 -22.92
C PRO A 76 12.91 2.85 -21.70
N VAL A 77 12.84 2.25 -20.50
CA VAL A 77 12.78 2.96 -19.22
C VAL A 77 14.15 2.98 -18.58
N ASP A 78 14.47 4.04 -17.83
CA ASP A 78 15.75 4.15 -17.15
C ASP A 78 15.75 3.42 -15.80
N GLY A 79 14.58 3.18 -15.21
CA GLY A 79 14.41 2.46 -13.95
C GLY A 79 12.95 2.17 -13.64
N ILE A 80 12.70 1.41 -12.58
CA ILE A 80 11.36 0.94 -12.20
C ILE A 80 11.10 1.27 -10.72
N VAL A 81 9.90 1.76 -10.42
CA VAL A 81 9.32 1.78 -9.07
C VAL A 81 8.18 0.78 -9.03
N LEU A 82 8.26 -0.19 -8.13
CA LEU A 82 7.23 -1.21 -7.93
C LEU A 82 6.54 -1.00 -6.59
N VAL A 83 5.23 -0.71 -6.61
CA VAL A 83 4.40 -0.76 -5.39
C VAL A 83 4.00 -2.22 -5.17
N ALA A 84 4.80 -2.93 -4.39
CA ALA A 84 4.74 -4.36 -4.23
C ALA A 84 3.62 -4.80 -3.28
N THR A 85 2.92 -5.88 -3.63
CA THR A 85 1.91 -6.53 -2.77
C THR A 85 2.27 -7.98 -2.46
N MET A 86 2.24 -8.86 -3.42
CA MET A 86 2.56 -10.28 -3.25
C MET A 86 3.91 -10.61 -3.88
N ILE A 87 4.92 -10.84 -3.05
CA ILE A 87 6.26 -11.20 -3.53
C ILE A 87 6.45 -12.71 -3.45
N THR A 88 6.32 -13.35 -4.61
CA THR A 88 6.62 -14.79 -4.80
C THR A 88 8.09 -15.01 -5.13
N ASP A 89 8.52 -16.27 -5.19
CA ASP A 89 9.89 -16.60 -5.63
C ASP A 89 10.15 -16.18 -7.08
N GLU A 90 9.11 -16.12 -7.92
CA GLU A 90 9.21 -15.62 -9.29
C GLU A 90 9.45 -14.11 -9.32
N HIS A 91 8.77 -13.35 -8.46
CA HIS A 91 9.04 -11.92 -8.29
C HIS A 91 10.46 -11.67 -7.80
N ARG A 92 10.95 -12.44 -6.82
CA ARG A 92 12.35 -12.31 -6.34
C ARG A 92 13.34 -12.51 -7.47
N ARG A 93 13.18 -13.58 -8.27
CA ARG A 93 14.03 -13.83 -9.44
C ARG A 93 13.95 -12.72 -10.49
N ALA A 94 12.74 -12.21 -10.77
CA ALA A 94 12.54 -11.11 -11.73
C ALA A 94 13.21 -9.81 -11.25
N ILE A 95 13.11 -9.49 -9.95
CA ILE A 95 13.74 -8.33 -9.33
C ILE A 95 15.26 -8.45 -9.36
N GLU A 96 15.81 -9.62 -8.96
CA GLU A 96 17.25 -9.88 -8.94
C GLU A 96 17.88 -9.83 -10.34
N SER A 97 17.16 -10.30 -11.36
CA SER A 97 17.61 -10.30 -12.76
C SER A 97 17.28 -9.02 -13.53
N CYS A 98 16.67 -8.03 -12.88
CA CYS A 98 16.25 -6.80 -13.54
C CYS A 98 17.45 -6.01 -14.07
N ARG A 99 17.38 -5.64 -15.36
CA ARG A 99 18.49 -4.97 -16.07
C ARG A 99 18.60 -3.49 -15.79
N VAL A 100 17.54 -2.90 -15.23
CA VAL A 100 17.50 -1.49 -14.83
C VAL A 100 17.32 -1.40 -13.31
N PRO A 101 17.77 -0.33 -12.67
CA PRO A 101 17.54 -0.14 -11.24
C PRO A 101 16.06 -0.21 -10.88
N ILE A 102 15.75 -0.93 -9.81
CA ILE A 102 14.40 -1.10 -9.30
C ILE A 102 14.34 -0.75 -7.81
N VAL A 103 13.30 -0.04 -7.40
CA VAL A 103 12.99 0.26 -6.00
C VAL A 103 11.57 -0.19 -5.68
N LEU A 104 11.40 -0.92 -4.58
CA LEU A 104 10.12 -1.40 -4.11
C LEU A 104 9.53 -0.46 -3.06
N ILE A 105 8.20 -0.32 -3.07
CA ILE A 105 7.44 0.40 -2.05
C ILE A 105 6.46 -0.56 -1.38
N GLY A 106 6.35 -0.48 -0.06
CA GLY A 106 5.33 -1.19 0.73
C GLY A 106 5.78 -2.50 1.34
N GLN A 107 6.82 -3.13 0.80
CA GLN A 107 7.35 -4.39 1.32
C GLN A 107 8.86 -4.32 1.54
N ASN A 108 9.34 -4.98 2.59
CA ASN A 108 10.77 -5.21 2.82
C ASN A 108 11.18 -6.53 2.18
N VAL A 109 11.94 -6.46 1.09
CA VAL A 109 12.39 -7.63 0.33
C VAL A 109 13.91 -7.69 0.43
N GLU A 110 14.43 -8.78 0.99
CA GLU A 110 15.87 -9.01 1.08
C GLU A 110 16.51 -9.01 -0.31
N GLY A 111 17.64 -8.33 -0.45
CA GLY A 111 18.35 -8.21 -1.72
C GLY A 111 17.78 -7.15 -2.68
N ALA A 112 16.79 -6.35 -2.28
CA ALA A 112 16.23 -5.27 -3.09
C ALA A 112 16.28 -3.92 -2.36
N ALA A 113 16.29 -2.83 -3.13
CA ALA A 113 16.11 -1.49 -2.59
C ALA A 113 14.62 -1.28 -2.23
N CYS A 114 14.33 -0.90 -0.98
CA CYS A 114 12.96 -0.86 -0.46
C CYS A 114 12.68 0.38 0.36
N VAL A 115 11.46 0.92 0.21
CA VAL A 115 10.86 1.90 1.13
C VAL A 115 9.57 1.30 1.69
N TYR A 116 9.47 1.09 2.99
CA TYR A 116 8.35 0.39 3.61
C TYR A 116 7.99 0.95 4.99
N HIS A 117 6.84 0.55 5.52
CA HIS A 117 6.41 0.79 6.90
C HIS A 117 6.45 -0.53 7.68
N ASP A 118 6.58 -0.43 9.02
CA ASP A 118 6.48 -1.59 9.89
C ASP A 118 4.99 -1.89 10.17
N ASP A 119 4.38 -2.65 9.27
CA ASP A 119 2.96 -2.98 9.34
C ASP A 119 2.62 -3.84 10.57
N TYR A 120 3.55 -4.68 11.03
CA TYR A 120 3.37 -5.47 12.25
C TYR A 120 3.33 -4.57 13.49
N GLU A 121 4.32 -3.68 13.66
CA GLU A 121 4.39 -2.78 14.81
C GLU A 121 3.20 -1.80 14.84
N ALA A 122 2.87 -1.21 13.70
CA ALA A 122 1.72 -0.32 13.58
C ALA A 122 0.39 -1.00 13.96
N ALA A 123 0.23 -2.25 13.52
CA ALA A 123 -0.95 -3.04 13.85
C ALA A 123 -0.96 -3.50 15.31
N PHE A 124 0.23 -3.81 15.88
CA PHE A 124 0.37 -4.12 17.30
C PHE A 124 -0.07 -2.94 18.17
N GLU A 125 0.44 -1.75 17.87
CA GLU A 125 0.06 -0.53 18.62
C GLU A 125 -1.45 -0.25 18.51
N LEU A 126 -2.04 -0.38 17.31
CA LEU A 126 -3.48 -0.20 17.10
C LEU A 126 -4.30 -1.21 17.91
N GLY A 127 -3.94 -2.50 17.84
CA GLY A 127 -4.63 -3.56 18.60
C GLY A 127 -4.56 -3.36 20.09
N HIS A 128 -3.37 -3.00 20.61
CA HIS A 128 -3.16 -2.72 22.03
C HIS A 128 -3.99 -1.52 22.50
N ALA A 129 -4.03 -0.43 21.72
CA ALA A 129 -4.82 0.76 22.07
C ALA A 129 -6.33 0.50 22.05
N LEU A 130 -6.83 -0.30 21.09
CA LEU A 130 -8.24 -0.63 20.99
C LEU A 130 -8.71 -1.60 22.08
N ALA A 131 -7.86 -2.50 22.55
CA ALA A 131 -8.21 -3.45 23.62
C ALA A 131 -8.67 -2.76 24.90
N GLY A 132 -8.11 -1.59 25.23
CA GLY A 132 -8.51 -0.79 26.39
C GLY A 132 -9.78 0.06 26.21
N ARG A 133 -10.32 0.12 25.00
CA ARG A 133 -11.45 1.00 24.64
C ARG A 133 -12.70 0.27 24.20
N VAL A 134 -12.56 -0.98 23.80
CA VAL A 134 -13.65 -1.78 23.26
C VAL A 134 -14.16 -2.76 24.29
N ASP A 135 -15.39 -2.53 24.75
CA ASP A 135 -16.11 -3.50 25.58
C ASP A 135 -16.80 -4.54 24.67
N GLY A 136 -16.39 -5.81 24.80
CA GLY A 136 -17.02 -6.93 24.10
C GLY A 136 -16.15 -7.53 22.98
N LYS A 137 -16.80 -8.20 22.03
CA LYS A 137 -16.12 -8.98 21.00
C LYS A 137 -15.57 -8.10 19.89
N ILE A 138 -14.31 -8.31 19.54
CA ILE A 138 -13.64 -7.69 18.40
C ILE A 138 -13.58 -8.70 17.26
N ALA A 139 -13.99 -8.30 16.06
CA ALA A 139 -13.80 -9.05 14.82
C ALA A 139 -12.70 -8.41 13.95
N TYR A 140 -12.16 -9.16 13.00
CA TYR A 140 -11.15 -8.68 12.07
C TYR A 140 -11.51 -9.00 10.62
N ILE A 141 -11.41 -8.00 9.74
CA ILE A 141 -11.53 -8.18 8.29
C ILE A 141 -10.17 -7.91 7.65
N GLY A 142 -9.47 -8.99 7.32
CA GLY A 142 -8.15 -8.97 6.69
C GLY A 142 -8.21 -9.04 5.17
N VAL A 143 -7.03 -9.18 4.57
CA VAL A 143 -6.85 -9.53 3.16
C VAL A 143 -6.02 -10.80 3.05
N THR A 144 -5.71 -11.25 1.84
CA THR A 144 -4.88 -12.44 1.64
C THR A 144 -3.53 -12.33 2.34
N GLU A 145 -3.13 -13.36 3.07
CA GLU A 145 -1.80 -13.42 3.73
C GLU A 145 -0.63 -13.53 2.73
N GLY A 146 -0.94 -13.76 1.45
CA GLY A 146 0.04 -13.64 0.37
C GLY A 146 0.59 -12.20 0.23
N ASP A 147 -0.20 -11.18 0.59
CA ASP A 147 0.31 -9.83 0.85
C ASP A 147 0.96 -9.82 2.24
N ARG A 148 2.28 -9.81 2.27
CA ARG A 148 3.05 -9.89 3.51
C ARG A 148 2.76 -8.72 4.45
N ALA A 149 2.73 -7.50 3.95
CA ALA A 149 2.51 -6.29 4.75
C ALA A 149 1.05 -6.18 5.22
N ALA A 150 0.11 -6.02 4.27
CA ALA A 150 -1.28 -5.72 4.60
C ALA A 150 -2.08 -6.96 5.07
N GLY A 151 -1.74 -8.15 4.59
CA GLY A 151 -2.43 -9.39 4.95
C GLY A 151 -1.85 -10.06 6.19
N TYR A 152 -0.58 -10.42 6.14
CA TYR A 152 0.05 -11.21 7.19
C TYR A 152 0.48 -10.35 8.39
N ASP A 153 1.30 -9.31 8.16
CA ASP A 153 1.92 -8.56 9.25
C ASP A 153 0.90 -7.73 10.02
N ARG A 154 -0.06 -7.04 9.34
CA ARG A 154 -1.15 -6.31 10.03
C ARG A 154 -2.00 -7.24 10.89
N ARG A 155 -2.42 -8.38 10.36
CA ARG A 155 -3.22 -9.34 11.14
C ARG A 155 -2.47 -9.82 12.37
N ARG A 156 -1.22 -10.29 12.20
CA ARG A 156 -0.41 -10.84 13.30
C ARG A 156 -0.06 -9.78 14.35
N GLY A 157 0.27 -8.58 13.90
CA GLY A 157 0.52 -7.44 14.79
C GLY A 157 -0.73 -7.10 15.62
N PHE A 158 -1.88 -6.98 14.96
CA PHE A 158 -3.15 -6.67 15.63
C PHE A 158 -3.54 -7.74 16.68
N GLU A 159 -3.47 -9.03 16.32
CA GLU A 159 -3.68 -10.13 17.28
C GLU A 159 -2.70 -10.07 18.45
N ALA A 160 -1.43 -9.77 18.20
CA ALA A 160 -0.42 -9.66 19.25
C ALA A 160 -0.68 -8.46 20.18
N GLY A 161 -1.09 -7.32 19.61
CA GLY A 161 -1.45 -6.12 20.37
C GLY A 161 -2.65 -6.35 21.30
N LEU A 162 -3.72 -6.96 20.78
CA LEU A 162 -4.88 -7.37 21.61
C LEU A 162 -4.46 -8.32 22.73
N ARG A 163 -3.66 -9.34 22.41
CA ARG A 163 -3.20 -10.33 23.38
C ARG A 163 -2.34 -9.72 24.47
N ALA A 164 -1.48 -8.76 24.16
CA ALA A 164 -0.66 -8.04 25.11
C ALA A 164 -1.50 -7.27 26.15
N ALA A 165 -2.71 -6.85 25.76
CA ALA A 165 -3.69 -6.21 26.63
C ALA A 165 -4.72 -7.18 27.24
N GLY A 166 -4.50 -8.50 27.12
CA GLY A 166 -5.37 -9.52 27.72
C GLY A 166 -6.63 -9.87 26.91
N VAL A 167 -6.76 -9.38 25.67
CA VAL A 167 -7.90 -9.66 24.79
C VAL A 167 -7.49 -10.71 23.74
N ALA A 168 -8.31 -11.74 23.53
CA ALA A 168 -8.09 -12.72 22.48
C ALA A 168 -9.00 -12.43 21.28
N LEU A 169 -8.43 -12.43 20.07
CA LEU A 169 -9.19 -12.42 18.84
C LEU A 169 -9.69 -13.86 18.55
N ASP A 170 -11.01 -14.03 18.48
CA ASP A 170 -11.61 -15.32 18.15
C ASP A 170 -11.41 -15.60 16.65
N PRO A 171 -10.76 -16.73 16.28
CA PRO A 171 -10.57 -17.09 14.88
C PRO A 171 -11.87 -17.19 14.07
N SER A 172 -12.99 -17.53 14.71
CA SER A 172 -14.31 -17.60 14.06
C SER A 172 -14.85 -16.21 13.65
N LEU A 173 -14.29 -15.13 14.21
CA LEU A 173 -14.63 -13.74 13.92
C LEU A 173 -13.66 -13.07 12.92
N ILE A 174 -12.86 -13.85 12.21
CA ILE A 174 -11.96 -13.36 11.18
C ILE A 174 -12.59 -13.63 9.80
N ARG A 175 -12.56 -12.60 8.95
CA ARG A 175 -13.00 -12.70 7.55
C ARG A 175 -11.94 -12.15 6.61
N GLN A 176 -11.96 -12.61 5.37
CA GLN A 176 -11.08 -12.12 4.32
C GLN A 176 -11.86 -11.23 3.34
N GLY A 177 -11.35 -10.04 3.10
CA GLY A 177 -11.78 -9.11 2.06
C GLY A 177 -10.77 -9.01 0.91
N SER A 178 -10.93 -7.99 0.05
CA SER A 178 -10.14 -7.79 -1.17
C SER A 178 -9.81 -6.31 -1.45
N PHE A 179 -9.49 -5.54 -0.42
CA PHE A 179 -9.17 -4.11 -0.50
C PHE A 179 -10.30 -3.20 -1.05
N THR A 180 -11.52 -3.70 -1.16
CA THR A 180 -12.65 -2.93 -1.68
C THR A 180 -13.67 -2.61 -0.60
N LEU A 181 -14.43 -1.52 -0.80
CA LEU A 181 -15.56 -1.16 0.05
C LEU A 181 -16.59 -2.29 0.11
N ASP A 182 -16.93 -2.87 -1.04
CA ASP A 182 -17.93 -3.94 -1.14
C ASP A 182 -17.49 -5.21 -0.39
N SER A 183 -16.20 -5.55 -0.43
CA SER A 183 -15.69 -6.70 0.32
C SER A 183 -15.72 -6.47 1.83
N GLY A 184 -15.41 -5.25 2.29
CA GLY A 184 -15.57 -4.86 3.70
C GLY A 184 -17.01 -4.91 4.16
N TYR A 185 -17.94 -4.39 3.33
CA TYR A 185 -19.39 -4.43 3.58
C TYR A 185 -19.89 -5.89 3.67
N GLY A 186 -19.59 -6.72 2.67
CA GLY A 186 -20.06 -8.11 2.64
C GLY A 186 -19.54 -8.93 3.84
N ALA A 187 -18.24 -8.81 4.14
CA ALA A 187 -17.64 -9.48 5.29
C ALA A 187 -18.24 -9.03 6.63
N ALA A 188 -18.49 -7.72 6.81
CA ALA A 188 -19.13 -7.19 8.00
C ALA A 188 -20.58 -7.67 8.15
N ARG A 189 -21.35 -7.71 7.05
CA ARG A 189 -22.72 -8.25 7.04
C ARG A 189 -22.75 -9.72 7.46
N GLU A 190 -21.82 -10.53 6.97
CA GLU A 190 -21.67 -11.92 7.37
C GLU A 190 -21.33 -12.04 8.87
N LEU A 191 -20.35 -11.28 9.35
CA LEU A 191 -19.97 -11.25 10.78
C LEU A 191 -21.18 -10.91 11.66
N LEU A 192 -21.90 -9.84 11.35
CA LEU A 192 -23.06 -9.39 12.13
C LEU A 192 -24.23 -10.37 12.08
N SER A 193 -24.33 -11.20 11.05
CA SER A 193 -25.38 -12.25 10.97
C SER A 193 -25.07 -13.46 11.85
N VAL A 194 -23.80 -13.86 11.96
CA VAL A 194 -23.37 -15.03 12.75
C VAL A 194 -23.00 -14.69 14.20
N ALA A 195 -22.60 -13.44 14.45
CA ALA A 195 -22.23 -12.93 15.76
C ALA A 195 -22.79 -11.51 15.97
N PRO A 196 -24.09 -11.37 16.25
CA PRO A 196 -24.75 -10.05 16.40
C PRO A 196 -24.18 -9.23 17.58
N ASP A 197 -23.50 -9.89 18.52
CA ASP A 197 -22.86 -9.28 19.71
C ASP A 197 -21.43 -8.79 19.46
N VAL A 198 -20.91 -8.86 18.23
CA VAL A 198 -19.64 -8.21 17.86
C VAL A 198 -19.75 -6.72 18.11
N SER A 199 -18.87 -6.19 18.95
CA SER A 199 -18.89 -4.77 19.35
C SER A 199 -18.05 -3.90 18.44
N PHE A 200 -16.99 -4.47 17.82
CA PHE A 200 -16.03 -3.72 17.02
C PHE A 200 -15.49 -4.57 15.86
N ILE A 201 -15.26 -3.97 14.71
CA ILE A 201 -14.68 -4.61 13.53
C ILE A 201 -13.41 -3.86 13.11
N ALA A 202 -12.25 -4.47 13.32
CA ALA A 202 -11.00 -3.96 12.80
C ALA A 202 -10.80 -4.43 11.36
N CYS A 203 -10.39 -3.53 10.47
CA CYS A 203 -10.20 -3.81 9.04
C CYS A 203 -8.75 -3.54 8.63
N ALA A 204 -8.21 -4.35 7.73
CA ALA A 204 -6.85 -4.18 7.21
C ALA A 204 -6.66 -2.88 6.40
N THR A 205 -7.73 -2.20 5.97
CA THR A 205 -7.69 -0.89 5.29
C THR A 205 -8.90 -0.03 5.65
N ASP A 206 -8.73 1.29 5.55
CA ASP A 206 -9.83 2.25 5.75
C ASP A 206 -10.94 2.10 4.70
N THR A 207 -10.60 1.68 3.48
CA THR A 207 -11.60 1.40 2.44
C THR A 207 -12.55 0.28 2.85
N MET A 208 -12.00 -0.80 3.44
CA MET A 208 -12.82 -1.90 3.96
C MET A 208 -13.57 -1.48 5.23
N ALA A 209 -12.95 -0.64 6.09
CA ALA A 209 -13.60 -0.08 7.27
C ALA A 209 -14.82 0.78 6.90
N ALA A 210 -14.75 1.55 5.81
CA ALA A 210 -15.91 2.30 5.29
C ALA A 210 -17.06 1.37 4.87
N GLY A 211 -16.76 0.22 4.27
CA GLY A 211 -17.75 -0.81 3.97
C GLY A 211 -18.37 -1.43 5.23
N ALA A 212 -17.52 -1.77 6.21
CA ALA A 212 -17.95 -2.32 7.49
C ALA A 212 -18.82 -1.33 8.28
N LEU A 213 -18.43 -0.05 8.30
CA LEU A 213 -19.21 1.05 8.89
C LEU A 213 -20.63 1.08 8.33
N ARG A 214 -20.75 1.07 6.99
CA ARG A 214 -22.06 1.05 6.33
C ARG A 214 -22.89 -0.18 6.74
N ALA A 215 -22.29 -1.36 6.83
CA ALA A 215 -22.98 -2.58 7.24
C ALA A 215 -23.48 -2.50 8.69
N ILE A 216 -22.71 -1.90 9.60
CA ILE A 216 -23.10 -1.68 10.99
C ILE A 216 -24.27 -0.69 11.08
N ASP A 217 -24.18 0.42 10.35
CA ASP A 217 -25.24 1.45 10.32
C ASP A 217 -26.59 0.89 9.81
N GLU A 218 -26.56 0.01 8.81
CA GLU A 218 -27.77 -0.65 8.30
C GLU A 218 -28.40 -1.61 9.32
N VAL A 219 -27.62 -2.22 10.20
CA VAL A 219 -28.09 -3.20 11.19
C VAL A 219 -28.46 -2.53 12.52
N ARG A 220 -27.70 -1.54 12.95
CA ARG A 220 -27.79 -0.95 14.31
C ARG A 220 -28.36 0.47 14.35
N GLY A 221 -28.41 1.15 13.21
CA GLY A 221 -28.82 2.54 13.09
C GLY A 221 -27.69 3.46 12.63
N MET A 222 -28.08 4.53 11.95
CA MET A 222 -27.14 5.51 11.39
C MET A 222 -26.27 6.15 12.49
N GLY A 223 -24.95 6.20 12.21
CA GLY A 223 -23.94 6.77 13.09
C GLY A 223 -23.36 5.80 14.12
N GLU A 224 -23.91 4.60 14.27
CA GLU A 224 -23.38 3.58 15.19
C GLU A 224 -22.07 2.96 14.71
N GLY A 225 -21.84 2.91 13.40
CA GLY A 225 -20.66 2.29 12.81
C GLY A 225 -19.37 3.03 13.06
N ILE A 226 -19.41 4.36 13.19
CA ILE A 226 -18.21 5.20 13.32
C ILE A 226 -17.37 4.86 14.56
N HIS A 227 -18.01 4.48 15.65
CA HIS A 227 -17.34 4.13 16.90
C HIS A 227 -16.99 2.65 17.02
N ARG A 228 -17.23 1.88 15.96
CA ARG A 228 -17.15 0.41 15.95
C ARG A 228 -16.28 -0.17 14.85
N VAL A 229 -15.51 0.67 14.17
CA VAL A 229 -14.58 0.23 13.13
C VAL A 229 -13.23 0.90 13.28
N SER A 230 -12.19 0.21 12.81
CA SER A 230 -10.86 0.78 12.61
C SER A 230 -10.28 0.33 11.28
N GLY A 231 -9.25 1.03 10.82
CA GLY A 231 -8.59 0.69 9.57
C GLY A 231 -7.10 1.06 9.52
N PHE A 232 -6.57 1.13 8.31
CA PHE A 232 -5.21 1.56 8.00
C PHE A 232 -5.23 2.45 6.77
N GLY A 233 -4.57 3.63 6.85
CA GLY A 233 -4.40 4.52 5.71
C GLY A 233 -4.69 5.99 5.97
N ASP A 234 -5.43 6.33 7.03
CA ASP A 234 -5.92 7.68 7.31
C ASP A 234 -6.60 8.30 6.08
N ASN A 235 -7.65 7.61 5.60
CA ASN A 235 -8.38 7.99 4.40
C ASN A 235 -9.04 9.35 4.57
N ALA A 236 -8.67 10.32 3.70
CA ALA A 236 -9.11 11.70 3.81
C ALA A 236 -10.63 11.87 3.63
N PHE A 237 -11.24 11.09 2.72
CA PHE A 237 -12.69 11.15 2.51
C PHE A 237 -13.44 10.56 3.70
N LEU A 238 -13.01 9.40 4.20
CA LEU A 238 -13.62 8.78 5.36
C LEU A 238 -13.54 9.71 6.57
N ARG A 239 -12.37 10.30 6.83
CA ARG A 239 -12.16 11.28 7.89
C ARG A 239 -13.06 12.52 7.73
N ALA A 240 -13.18 13.07 6.53
CA ALA A 240 -14.02 14.25 6.27
C ALA A 240 -15.51 13.97 6.52
N LEU A 241 -15.98 12.75 6.21
CA LEU A 241 -17.39 12.37 6.36
C LEU A 241 -17.76 11.94 7.77
N THR A 242 -16.80 11.37 8.53
CA THR A 242 -17.08 10.73 9.82
C THR A 242 -16.46 11.48 11.01
N GLY A 243 -15.62 12.49 10.78
CA GLY A 243 -14.77 13.07 11.82
C GLY A 243 -13.53 12.23 12.14
N GLY A 244 -13.40 11.03 11.56
CA GLY A 244 -12.28 10.10 11.69
C GLY A 244 -12.61 8.87 12.52
N ILE A 245 -12.10 7.72 12.07
CA ILE A 245 -12.12 6.44 12.79
C ILE A 245 -10.72 6.17 13.37
N PRO A 246 -10.58 5.28 14.35
CA PRO A 246 -9.27 4.74 14.72
C PRO A 246 -8.56 4.15 13.50
N THR A 247 -7.38 4.68 13.17
CA THR A 247 -6.63 4.22 11.99
C THR A 247 -5.14 4.47 12.15
N VAL A 248 -4.34 3.84 11.31
CA VAL A 248 -2.90 4.09 11.19
C VAL A 248 -2.64 5.03 10.03
N HIS A 249 -2.03 6.17 10.30
CA HIS A 249 -1.51 7.07 9.26
C HIS A 249 -0.15 6.60 8.79
N TYR A 250 -0.02 6.37 7.49
CA TYR A 250 1.24 6.12 6.81
C TYR A 250 1.61 7.28 5.89
N GLY A 251 2.90 7.62 5.84
CA GLY A 251 3.43 8.64 4.95
C GLY A 251 3.49 8.21 3.49
N TYR A 252 2.38 7.82 2.88
CA TYR A 252 2.35 7.29 1.50
C TYR A 252 2.96 8.23 0.46
N LEU A 253 2.71 9.54 0.57
CA LEU A 253 3.34 10.52 -0.31
C LEU A 253 4.87 10.51 -0.12
N THR A 254 5.33 10.48 1.13
CA THR A 254 6.75 10.38 1.48
C THR A 254 7.36 9.09 0.95
N SER A 255 6.63 7.95 1.00
CA SER A 255 7.10 6.69 0.41
C SER A 255 7.42 6.84 -1.08
N GLY A 256 6.53 7.52 -1.83
CA GLY A 256 6.75 7.81 -3.25
C GLY A 256 7.94 8.73 -3.50
N VAL A 257 8.09 9.79 -2.68
CA VAL A 257 9.21 10.74 -2.76
C VAL A 257 10.54 10.03 -2.50
N GLU A 258 10.64 9.29 -1.40
CA GLU A 258 11.90 8.63 -0.99
C GLU A 258 12.32 7.51 -1.94
N ALA A 259 11.36 6.69 -2.39
CA ALA A 259 11.66 5.63 -3.36
C ALA A 259 12.15 6.21 -4.70
N THR A 260 11.56 7.33 -5.15
CA THR A 260 11.98 7.96 -6.40
C THR A 260 13.35 8.63 -6.24
N ASN A 261 13.62 9.30 -5.12
CA ASN A 261 14.94 9.85 -4.83
C ASN A 261 16.00 8.73 -4.81
N MET A 262 15.72 7.61 -4.13
CA MET A 262 16.60 6.44 -4.07
C MET A 262 16.91 5.91 -5.48
N LEU A 263 15.89 5.77 -6.33
CA LEU A 263 16.05 5.31 -7.71
C LEU A 263 16.91 6.28 -8.54
N LEU A 264 16.59 7.59 -8.49
CA LEU A 264 17.30 8.58 -9.29
C LEU A 264 18.75 8.80 -8.83
N ASN A 265 19.02 8.71 -7.53
CA ASN A 265 20.39 8.76 -7.00
C ASN A 265 21.21 7.57 -7.48
N THR A 266 20.62 6.39 -7.58
CA THR A 266 21.26 5.21 -8.18
C THR A 266 21.59 5.46 -9.66
N LEU A 267 20.64 6.03 -10.42
CA LEU A 267 20.84 6.37 -11.84
C LEU A 267 21.90 7.45 -12.07
N ASP A 268 22.02 8.40 -11.16
CA ASP A 268 23.00 9.48 -11.25
C ASP A 268 24.41 9.05 -10.74
N GLY A 269 24.56 7.82 -10.21
CA GLY A 269 25.83 7.32 -9.71
C GLY A 269 26.34 8.06 -8.46
N VAL A 270 25.43 8.55 -7.61
CA VAL A 270 25.81 9.24 -6.37
C VAL A 270 26.58 8.30 -5.46
N GLU A 271 27.84 8.63 -5.16
CA GLU A 271 28.70 7.82 -4.29
C GLU A 271 28.09 7.66 -2.89
N GLY A 272 28.10 6.42 -2.37
CA GLY A 272 27.48 6.04 -1.09
C GLY A 272 26.01 5.66 -1.17
N GLU A 273 25.34 5.82 -2.32
CA GLU A 273 23.96 5.41 -2.56
C GLU A 273 23.83 4.24 -3.56
N SER A 274 24.94 3.74 -4.09
CA SER A 274 25.00 2.64 -5.08
C SER A 274 24.83 1.23 -4.48
N GLY A 275 24.37 1.12 -3.21
CA GLY A 275 24.08 -0.16 -2.56
C GLY A 275 22.59 -0.42 -2.40
N LEU A 276 22.21 -1.67 -2.17
CA LEU A 276 20.85 -2.05 -1.79
C LEU A 276 20.47 -1.32 -0.49
N LYS A 277 19.53 -0.38 -0.59
CA LYS A 277 19.14 0.49 0.51
C LYS A 277 17.74 0.16 0.98
N THR A 278 17.57 -0.03 2.27
CA THR A 278 16.27 -0.25 2.89
C THR A 278 15.93 0.93 3.77
N LEU A 279 14.79 1.58 3.52
CA LEU A 279 14.30 2.70 4.31
C LEU A 279 12.96 2.34 4.96
N LYS A 280 12.96 2.20 6.29
CA LYS A 280 11.74 2.06 7.07
C LYS A 280 11.21 3.44 7.45
N LEU A 281 9.97 3.73 7.06
CA LEU A 281 9.24 4.94 7.44
C LEU A 281 8.40 4.72 8.70
N GLY A 282 8.21 5.77 9.48
CA GLY A 282 7.35 5.75 10.66
C GLY A 282 5.86 5.74 10.32
N HIS A 283 5.05 5.50 11.36
CA HIS A 283 3.59 5.58 11.32
C HIS A 283 3.07 6.42 12.49
N GLN A 284 1.78 6.74 12.47
CA GLN A 284 1.09 7.43 13.56
C GLN A 284 -0.30 6.82 13.78
N LEU A 285 -0.67 6.59 15.03
CA LEU A 285 -2.05 6.25 15.38
C LEU A 285 -2.93 7.50 15.35
N MET A 286 -4.08 7.39 14.72
CA MET A 286 -5.07 8.47 14.61
C MET A 286 -6.37 8.06 15.30
N ASN A 287 -6.97 8.97 16.07
CA ASN A 287 -8.28 8.79 16.72
C ASN A 287 -8.39 7.56 17.65
N VAL A 288 -7.28 7.13 18.23
CA VAL A 288 -7.20 6.01 19.20
C VAL A 288 -7.21 6.48 20.63
#